data_2b45fae26dbab194fb90705a316c52e6
#
_entry.id   2b45fae26dbab194fb90705a316c52e6
#
_cell.length_a   1.000
_cell.length_b   1.000
_cell.length_c   1.000
_cell.angle_alpha   90.00
_cell.angle_beta   90.00
_cell.angle_gamma   90.00
#
_symmetry.space_group_name_H-M   'P 1'
#
loop_
_entity.id
_entity.type
_entity.pdbx_description
1 polymer ?
#
loop_
_entity_poly.entity_id
_entity_poly.type
_entity_poly.pdbx_seq_one_letter_code
_entity_poly.pdbx_strand_id
1 'polypeptide(L)'
;MKKTMAWMLALVLALSLAGCGSATQKSGTKTEEKPAVELTVFAAASMQETLNKVIELYKTAAPNVTVTVTYDSSGTLLKQIAAGADCDLFISAAQKQMNALDGSLKGDTDKNPDGLDLLAQGTRVNLLENKVTLVVPEGNPAGINSFDDLKTDKLKLM
;
A
#
# COMPACT_ATOMS: atom_id res chain seq x y z
N MET A 1 -63.51 10.76 -35.45
CA MET A 1 -62.34 10.83 -34.55
C MET A 1 -61.04 10.21 -35.11
N LYS A 2 -61.01 9.64 -36.32
CA LYS A 2 -59.78 9.04 -36.92
C LYS A 2 -58.98 9.95 -37.88
N LYS A 3 -59.54 11.06 -38.29
CA LYS A 3 -58.92 11.99 -39.27
C LYS A 3 -58.17 13.17 -38.65
N THR A 4 -58.39 13.50 -37.38
CA THR A 4 -57.71 14.58 -36.69
C THR A 4 -56.37 14.17 -36.08
N MET A 5 -56.15 12.85 -35.85
CA MET A 5 -54.90 12.32 -35.30
C MET A 5 -53.76 12.20 -36.32
N ALA A 6 -54.12 12.11 -37.64
CA ALA A 6 -53.13 12.04 -38.72
C ALA A 6 -52.46 13.41 -39.00
N TRP A 7 -53.12 14.52 -38.72
CA TRP A 7 -52.59 15.88 -38.93
C TRP A 7 -51.66 16.37 -37.83
N MET A 8 -51.83 15.86 -36.60
CA MET A 8 -50.90 16.17 -35.51
C MET A 8 -49.57 15.45 -35.66
N LEU A 9 -49.53 14.25 -36.25
CA LEU A 9 -48.29 13.50 -36.47
C LEU A 9 -47.42 14.10 -37.59
N ALA A 10 -48.02 14.79 -38.57
CA ALA A 10 -47.31 15.44 -39.67
C ALA A 10 -46.65 16.77 -39.25
N LEU A 11 -47.16 17.45 -38.23
CA LEU A 11 -46.62 18.75 -37.76
C LEU A 11 -45.37 18.59 -36.88
N VAL A 12 -45.21 17.43 -36.22
CA VAL A 12 -44.07 17.16 -35.33
C VAL A 12 -42.82 16.74 -36.15
N LEU A 13 -42.98 16.22 -37.39
CA LEU A 13 -41.86 15.84 -38.24
C LEU A 13 -41.21 16.99 -39.01
N ALA A 14 -41.90 18.17 -39.10
CA ALA A 14 -41.41 19.32 -39.90
C ALA A 14 -40.50 20.30 -39.12
N LEU A 15 -40.34 20.16 -37.81
CA LEU A 15 -39.52 21.05 -36.98
C LEU A 15 -38.13 20.48 -36.65
N SER A 16 -37.74 19.31 -37.16
CA SER A 16 -36.46 18.67 -36.81
C SER A 16 -35.31 18.89 -37.82
N LEU A 17 -35.46 19.74 -38.85
CA LEU A 17 -34.45 19.95 -39.90
C LEU A 17 -33.78 21.33 -39.91
N ALA A 18 -33.92 22.16 -38.90
CA ALA A 18 -33.25 23.47 -38.86
C ALA A 18 -32.25 23.58 -37.68
N GLY A 19 -31.24 22.73 -37.64
CA GLY A 19 -30.23 22.72 -36.56
C GLY A 19 -28.84 22.20 -37.02
N CYS A 20 -28.42 22.46 -38.27
CA CYS A 20 -27.01 22.30 -38.65
C CYS A 20 -26.24 23.61 -38.39
N GLY A 21 -26.03 23.93 -37.12
CA GLY A 21 -25.01 24.88 -36.69
C GLY A 21 -23.71 24.09 -36.47
N SER A 22 -22.67 24.41 -37.21
CA SER A 22 -21.30 23.90 -37.05
C SER A 22 -20.79 24.16 -35.63
N ALA A 23 -21.09 23.27 -34.70
CA ALA A 23 -20.38 23.20 -33.43
C ALA A 23 -19.11 22.39 -33.68
N THR A 24 -17.99 23.08 -33.75
CA THR A 24 -16.63 22.49 -33.70
C THR A 24 -16.59 21.66 -32.41
N GLN A 25 -16.80 20.37 -32.55
CA GLN A 25 -16.62 19.42 -31.47
C GLN A 25 -15.12 19.38 -31.15
N LYS A 26 -14.68 20.22 -30.20
CA LYS A 26 -13.42 19.94 -29.50
C LYS A 26 -13.62 18.56 -28.87
N SER A 27 -12.99 17.57 -29.48
CA SER A 27 -12.77 16.27 -28.87
C SER A 27 -11.86 16.49 -27.67
N GLY A 28 -12.44 16.94 -26.57
CA GLY A 28 -11.83 16.88 -25.26
C GLY A 28 -11.80 15.41 -24.89
N THR A 29 -10.64 14.80 -24.95
CA THR A 29 -10.38 13.53 -24.30
C THR A 29 -10.78 13.72 -22.83
N LYS A 30 -11.96 13.23 -22.45
CA LYS A 30 -12.39 13.19 -21.07
C LYS A 30 -11.45 12.22 -20.39
N THR A 31 -10.37 12.71 -19.80
CA THR A 31 -9.56 11.93 -18.88
C THR A 31 -10.53 11.53 -17.77
N GLU A 32 -10.89 10.26 -17.69
CA GLU A 32 -11.65 9.74 -16.55
C GLU A 32 -10.79 9.97 -15.32
N GLU A 33 -11.13 10.96 -14.52
CA GLU A 33 -10.52 11.16 -13.23
C GLU A 33 -10.84 9.93 -12.39
N LYS A 34 -9.80 9.19 -12.02
CA LYS A 34 -9.95 8.06 -11.10
C LYS A 34 -10.49 8.60 -9.77
N PRO A 35 -11.40 7.87 -9.11
CA PRO A 35 -11.90 8.28 -7.80
C PRO A 35 -10.75 8.46 -6.80
N ALA A 36 -10.92 9.41 -5.88
CA ALA A 36 -9.98 9.59 -4.78
C ALA A 36 -9.98 8.34 -3.87
N VAL A 37 -8.81 7.89 -3.49
CA VAL A 37 -8.58 6.74 -2.63
C VAL A 37 -7.71 7.17 -1.46
N GLU A 38 -8.11 6.81 -0.24
CA GLU A 38 -7.29 6.94 0.96
C GLU A 38 -6.72 5.57 1.31
N LEU A 39 -5.43 5.52 1.64
CA LEU A 39 -4.72 4.31 2.01
C LEU A 39 -4.06 4.50 3.38
N THR A 40 -4.46 3.70 4.35
CA THR A 40 -3.88 3.67 5.70
C THR A 40 -2.79 2.61 5.76
N VAL A 41 -1.56 3.04 6.01
CA VAL A 41 -0.39 2.17 6.05
C VAL A 41 0.19 2.14 7.47
N PHE A 42 0.42 0.95 8.00
CA PHE A 42 1.19 0.74 9.22
C PHE A 42 2.56 0.20 8.83
N ALA A 43 3.62 0.90 9.21
CA ALA A 43 4.98 0.52 8.81
C ALA A 43 5.96 0.55 9.98
N ALA A 44 6.87 -0.42 10.01
CA ALA A 44 7.96 -0.44 10.97
C ALA A 44 8.74 0.87 10.92
N ALA A 45 9.05 1.46 12.08
CA ALA A 45 9.72 2.76 12.20
C ALA A 45 11.05 2.83 11.41
N SER A 46 11.78 1.71 11.30
CA SER A 46 13.01 1.62 10.52
C SER A 46 12.82 1.88 9.01
N MET A 47 11.58 1.80 8.52
CA MET A 47 11.24 2.04 7.11
C MET A 47 10.91 3.49 6.79
N GLN A 48 10.77 4.36 7.79
CA GLN A 48 10.19 5.69 7.67
C GLN A 48 10.85 6.54 6.57
N GLU A 49 12.17 6.65 6.59
CA GLU A 49 12.88 7.50 5.62
C GLU A 49 12.69 6.99 4.18
N THR A 50 12.85 5.68 3.99
CA THR A 50 12.75 5.06 2.66
C THR A 50 11.31 5.08 2.14
N LEU A 51 10.35 4.73 3.00
CA LEU A 51 8.95 4.67 2.61
C LEU A 51 8.40 6.05 2.27
N ASN A 52 8.78 7.11 3.01
CA ASN A 52 8.40 8.48 2.68
C ASN A 52 8.87 8.88 1.26
N LYS A 53 10.10 8.51 0.87
CA LYS A 53 10.60 8.75 -0.49
C LYS A 53 9.79 7.97 -1.55
N VAL A 54 9.43 6.73 -1.25
CA VAL A 54 8.58 5.92 -2.14
C VAL A 54 7.19 6.55 -2.31
N ILE A 55 6.59 7.04 -1.23
CA ILE A 55 5.28 7.69 -1.26
C ILE A 55 5.31 8.97 -2.11
N GLU A 56 6.36 9.78 -2.00
CA GLU A 56 6.51 10.98 -2.84
C GLU A 56 6.58 10.62 -4.35
N LEU A 57 7.30 9.54 -4.69
CA LEU A 57 7.31 9.04 -6.07
C LEU A 57 5.95 8.49 -6.50
N TYR A 58 5.26 7.79 -5.59
CA TYR A 58 3.96 7.20 -5.86
C TYR A 58 2.87 8.25 -6.13
N LYS A 59 2.91 9.41 -5.47
CA LYS A 59 2.01 10.54 -5.75
C LYS A 59 2.03 10.97 -7.21
N THR A 60 3.18 10.86 -7.87
CA THR A 60 3.31 11.19 -9.30
C THR A 60 2.63 10.12 -10.18
N ALA A 61 2.71 8.86 -9.79
CA ALA A 61 2.14 7.73 -10.53
C ALA A 61 0.64 7.57 -10.28
N ALA A 62 0.18 7.90 -9.07
CA ALA A 62 -1.21 7.75 -8.62
C ALA A 62 -1.69 9.00 -7.85
N PRO A 63 -1.90 10.15 -8.54
CA PRO A 63 -2.24 11.42 -7.90
C PRO A 63 -3.61 11.41 -7.20
N ASN A 64 -4.45 10.44 -7.51
CA ASN A 64 -5.75 10.22 -6.86
C ASN A 64 -5.67 9.41 -5.56
N VAL A 65 -4.47 8.95 -5.14
CA VAL A 65 -4.29 8.16 -3.92
C VAL A 65 -3.59 9.00 -2.86
N THR A 66 -4.23 9.11 -1.69
CA THR A 66 -3.64 9.71 -0.49
C THR A 66 -3.16 8.59 0.43
N VAL A 67 -1.89 8.60 0.80
CA VAL A 67 -1.31 7.60 1.70
C VAL A 67 -1.04 8.24 3.05
N THR A 68 -1.65 7.69 4.10
CA THR A 68 -1.42 8.05 5.50
C THR A 68 -0.65 6.94 6.19
N VAL A 69 0.48 7.25 6.82
CA VAL A 69 1.35 6.24 7.43
C VAL A 69 1.48 6.45 8.93
N THR A 70 1.28 5.38 9.68
CA THR A 70 1.64 5.29 11.11
C THR A 70 2.92 4.48 11.24
N TYR A 71 3.95 5.10 11.84
CA TYR A 71 5.24 4.48 12.09
C TYR A 71 5.40 4.13 13.57
N ASP A 72 5.67 2.87 13.86
CA ASP A 72 6.01 2.38 15.21
C ASP A 72 6.78 1.06 15.12
N SER A 73 7.08 0.44 16.27
CA SER A 73 7.58 -0.94 16.27
C SER A 73 6.53 -1.87 15.65
N SER A 74 6.98 -2.87 14.89
CA SER A 74 6.06 -3.83 14.28
C SER A 74 5.19 -4.56 15.31
N GLY A 75 5.69 -4.71 16.56
CA GLY A 75 4.93 -5.30 17.65
C GLY A 75 3.81 -4.39 18.18
N THR A 76 4.03 -3.08 18.26
CA THR A 76 3.00 -2.10 18.63
C THR A 76 1.92 -2.05 17.56
N LEU A 77 2.32 -1.99 16.30
CA LEU A 77 1.38 -1.96 15.16
C LEU A 77 0.54 -3.23 15.08
N LEU A 78 1.15 -4.41 15.30
CA LEU A 78 0.42 -5.67 15.41
C LEU A 78 -0.69 -5.60 16.45
N LYS A 79 -0.39 -5.06 17.64
CA LYS A 79 -1.39 -4.94 18.72
C LYS A 79 -2.54 -4.01 18.35
N GLN A 80 -2.26 -2.91 17.63
CA GLN A 80 -3.28 -2.00 17.15
C GLN A 80 -4.20 -2.68 16.11
N ILE A 81 -3.61 -3.40 15.15
CA ILE A 81 -4.37 -4.18 14.16
C ILE A 81 -5.23 -5.25 14.84
N ALA A 82 -4.67 -5.99 15.79
CA ALA A 82 -5.39 -7.01 16.55
C ALA A 82 -6.54 -6.41 17.40
N ALA A 83 -6.40 -5.14 17.83
CA ALA A 83 -7.44 -4.40 18.52
C ALA A 83 -8.49 -3.76 17.57
N GLY A 84 -8.37 -3.97 16.27
CA GLY A 84 -9.35 -3.51 15.29
C GLY A 84 -9.04 -2.13 14.68
N ALA A 85 -7.78 -1.67 14.72
CA ALA A 85 -7.40 -0.47 14.00
C ALA A 85 -7.46 -0.70 12.48
N ASP A 86 -8.01 0.27 11.76
CA ASP A 86 -8.06 0.24 10.30
C ASP A 86 -6.63 0.30 9.71
N CYS A 87 -6.32 -0.69 8.88
CA CYS A 87 -5.01 -0.82 8.24
C CYS A 87 -5.17 -1.53 6.89
N ASP A 88 -4.91 -0.82 5.79
CA ASP A 88 -4.98 -1.37 4.45
C ASP A 88 -3.69 -2.10 4.08
N LEU A 89 -2.55 -1.61 4.58
CA LEU A 89 -1.24 -2.19 4.31
C LEU A 89 -0.36 -2.20 5.56
N PHE A 90 0.12 -3.38 5.96
CA PHE A 90 1.06 -3.55 7.05
C PHE A 90 2.45 -3.94 6.53
N ILE A 91 3.47 -3.14 6.86
CA ILE A 91 4.88 -3.38 6.53
C ILE A 91 5.65 -3.68 7.82
N SER A 92 5.83 -4.96 8.10
CA SER A 92 6.55 -5.42 9.28
C SER A 92 8.05 -5.61 9.01
N ALA A 93 8.89 -5.24 9.97
CA ALA A 93 10.34 -5.52 9.92
C ALA A 93 10.68 -6.99 10.20
N ALA A 94 9.73 -7.81 10.68
CA ALA A 94 9.99 -9.21 10.98
C ALA A 94 8.81 -10.11 10.62
N GLN A 95 9.13 -11.35 10.26
CA GLN A 95 8.17 -12.39 9.91
C GLN A 95 7.23 -12.75 11.07
N LYS A 96 7.73 -12.65 12.32
CA LYS A 96 6.95 -12.99 13.53
C LYS A 96 5.62 -12.26 13.59
N GLN A 97 5.60 -10.95 13.35
CA GLN A 97 4.39 -10.15 13.41
C GLN A 97 3.43 -10.46 12.27
N MET A 98 3.96 -10.75 11.08
CA MET A 98 3.14 -11.20 9.96
C MET A 98 2.54 -12.58 10.20
N ASN A 99 3.31 -13.50 10.80
CA ASN A 99 2.81 -14.83 11.15
C ASN A 99 1.64 -14.76 12.14
N ALA A 100 1.71 -13.86 13.12
CA ALA A 100 0.67 -13.69 14.14
C ALA A 100 -0.69 -13.21 13.58
N LEU A 101 -0.70 -12.61 12.37
CA LEU A 101 -1.92 -12.16 11.68
C LEU A 101 -2.42 -13.16 10.62
N ASP A 102 -1.61 -14.17 10.31
CA ASP A 102 -1.82 -15.06 9.17
C ASP A 102 -2.75 -16.22 9.54
N GLY A 103 -3.97 -16.19 9.01
CA GLY A 103 -4.98 -17.21 9.26
C GLY A 103 -4.55 -18.63 8.82
N SER A 104 -3.64 -18.76 7.85
CA SER A 104 -3.09 -20.05 7.43
C SER A 104 -2.24 -20.71 8.53
N LEU A 105 -1.77 -19.94 9.51
CA LEU A 105 -0.98 -20.38 10.67
C LEU A 105 -1.80 -20.49 11.96
N LYS A 106 -3.11 -20.40 11.90
CA LYS A 106 -4.02 -20.37 13.06
C LYS A 106 -3.91 -21.61 13.98
N GLY A 107 -3.43 -22.74 13.46
CA GLY A 107 -3.19 -23.96 14.23
C GLY A 107 -1.80 -24.06 14.85
N ASP A 108 -0.90 -23.12 14.56
CA ASP A 108 0.50 -23.09 15.03
C ASP A 108 0.61 -22.04 16.14
N THR A 109 0.56 -22.49 17.41
CA THR A 109 0.60 -21.62 18.59
C THR A 109 1.92 -20.89 18.78
N ASP A 110 3.01 -21.35 18.16
CA ASP A 110 4.30 -20.67 18.20
C ASP A 110 4.34 -19.48 17.22
N LYS A 111 3.62 -19.58 16.09
CA LYS A 111 3.59 -18.56 15.06
C LYS A 111 2.40 -17.62 15.15
N ASN A 112 1.23 -18.17 15.46
CA ASN A 112 -0.02 -17.43 15.58
C ASN A 112 -0.74 -17.82 16.88
N PRO A 113 -0.23 -17.37 18.05
CA PRO A 113 -0.72 -17.80 19.37
C PRO A 113 -2.18 -17.40 19.63
N ASP A 114 -2.61 -16.27 19.08
CA ASP A 114 -3.96 -15.73 19.27
C ASP A 114 -4.94 -16.23 18.22
N GLY A 115 -4.49 -17.04 17.26
CA GLY A 115 -5.31 -17.59 16.18
C GLY A 115 -5.96 -16.54 15.29
N LEU A 116 -5.29 -15.40 15.07
CA LEU A 116 -5.80 -14.30 14.26
C LEU A 116 -5.84 -14.68 12.76
N ASP A 117 -6.78 -14.07 12.04
CA ASP A 117 -6.96 -14.24 10.59
C ASP A 117 -7.32 -12.88 10.01
N LEU A 118 -6.32 -11.98 9.94
CA LEU A 118 -6.49 -10.58 9.59
C LEU A 118 -5.73 -10.18 8.31
N LEU A 119 -5.02 -11.13 7.67
CA LEU A 119 -4.40 -10.89 6.38
C LEU A 119 -5.32 -11.33 5.25
N ALA A 120 -5.50 -10.47 4.24
CA ALA A 120 -6.16 -10.88 3.00
C ALA A 120 -5.37 -12.03 2.35
N GLN A 121 -6.06 -13.09 1.99
CA GLN A 121 -5.43 -14.31 1.45
C GLN A 121 -4.59 -14.00 0.19
N GLY A 122 -3.38 -14.54 0.15
CA GLY A 122 -2.50 -14.43 -1.02
C GLY A 122 -1.82 -13.06 -1.19
N THR A 123 -2.03 -12.12 -0.26
CA THR A 123 -1.45 -10.76 -0.37
C THR A 123 -0.13 -10.60 0.36
N ARG A 124 0.26 -11.56 1.21
CA ARG A 124 1.52 -11.52 1.95
C ARG A 124 2.71 -11.74 1.02
N VAL A 125 3.66 -10.81 1.04
CA VAL A 125 4.90 -10.89 0.27
C VAL A 125 6.12 -10.57 1.14
N ASN A 126 7.26 -11.17 0.80
CA ASN A 126 8.55 -10.78 1.35
C ASN A 126 9.09 -9.61 0.52
N LEU A 127 9.05 -8.41 1.08
CA LEU A 127 9.42 -7.18 0.37
C LEU A 127 10.93 -7.01 0.27
N LEU A 128 11.64 -7.21 1.39
CA LEU A 128 13.08 -6.97 1.54
C LEU A 128 13.72 -8.05 2.41
N GLU A 129 15.02 -8.25 2.22
CA GLU A 129 15.86 -9.05 3.10
C GLU A 129 16.88 -8.14 3.78
N ASN A 130 16.96 -8.19 5.10
CA ASN A 130 17.97 -7.47 5.86
C ASN A 130 19.16 -8.38 6.11
N LYS A 131 20.37 -7.89 5.79
CA LYS A 131 21.64 -8.63 6.01
C LYS A 131 22.46 -7.91 7.08
N VAL A 132 22.85 -8.65 8.10
CA VAL A 132 23.79 -8.16 9.11
C VAL A 132 25.18 -8.15 8.49
N THR A 133 25.86 -7.00 8.59
CA THR A 133 27.23 -6.83 8.11
C THR A 133 28.15 -6.49 9.27
N LEU A 134 29.29 -7.15 9.32
CA LEU A 134 30.36 -6.84 10.25
C LEU A 134 31.17 -5.65 9.69
N VAL A 135 31.22 -4.56 10.46
CA VAL A 135 32.01 -3.38 10.11
C VAL A 135 33.14 -3.25 11.12
N VAL A 136 34.35 -3.04 10.63
CA VAL A 136 35.54 -2.84 11.46
C VAL A 136 36.20 -1.51 11.10
N PRO A 137 36.98 -0.90 12.02
CA PRO A 137 37.79 0.28 11.74
C PRO A 137 38.78 0.03 10.59
N GLU A 138 39.23 1.11 9.95
CA GLU A 138 40.28 1.02 8.90
C GLU A 138 41.53 0.28 9.41
N GLY A 139 42.02 -0.59 8.57
CA GLY A 139 43.18 -1.45 8.89
C GLY A 139 42.87 -2.64 9.82
N ASN A 140 41.62 -2.77 10.27
CA ASN A 140 41.17 -3.88 11.14
C ASN A 140 42.14 -4.19 12.30
N PRO A 141 42.46 -3.23 13.19
CA PRO A 141 43.51 -3.36 14.20
C PRO A 141 43.26 -4.50 15.21
N ALA A 142 42.00 -4.95 15.36
CA ALA A 142 41.66 -6.08 16.24
C ALA A 142 41.68 -7.45 15.53
N GLY A 143 41.94 -7.47 14.21
CA GLY A 143 41.97 -8.70 13.41
C GLY A 143 40.66 -9.45 13.33
N ILE A 144 39.53 -8.73 13.33
CA ILE A 144 38.17 -9.30 13.27
C ILE A 144 37.83 -9.62 11.82
N ASN A 145 37.63 -10.88 11.47
CA ASN A 145 37.32 -11.32 10.13
C ASN A 145 35.98 -12.06 10.04
N SER A 146 35.42 -12.44 11.19
CA SER A 146 34.17 -13.18 11.28
C SER A 146 33.37 -12.79 12.54
N PHE A 147 32.11 -13.20 12.61
CA PHE A 147 31.32 -13.05 13.85
C PHE A 147 31.85 -13.90 15.01
N ASP A 148 32.57 -14.98 14.74
CA ASP A 148 33.17 -15.81 15.80
C ASP A 148 34.29 -15.08 16.52
N ASP A 149 35.00 -14.18 15.84
CA ASP A 149 36.07 -13.37 16.43
C ASP A 149 35.53 -12.37 17.47
N LEU A 150 34.23 -12.11 17.48
CA LEU A 150 33.57 -11.25 18.47
C LEU A 150 33.45 -11.92 19.87
N LYS A 151 33.70 -13.22 19.97
CA LYS A 151 33.66 -13.98 21.22
C LYS A 151 34.95 -13.85 22.05
N THR A 152 35.91 -13.04 21.57
CA THR A 152 37.23 -12.93 22.22
C THR A 152 37.23 -11.87 23.31
N ASP A 153 37.94 -12.12 24.44
CA ASP A 153 38.10 -11.17 25.55
C ASP A 153 38.87 -9.89 25.18
N LYS A 154 39.40 -9.82 23.95
CA LYS A 154 40.18 -8.71 23.42
C LYS A 154 39.30 -7.54 22.92
N LEU A 155 38.01 -7.75 22.78
CA LEU A 155 37.08 -6.74 22.31
C LEU A 155 36.44 -6.00 23.49
N LYS A 156 36.64 -4.68 23.56
CA LYS A 156 35.81 -3.82 24.38
C LYS A 156 34.55 -3.52 23.58
N LEU A 157 33.47 -4.21 23.89
CA LEU A 157 32.14 -3.85 23.41
C LEU A 157 31.69 -2.63 24.23
N MET A 158 31.49 -1.50 23.54
CA MET A 158 30.91 -0.29 24.13
C MET A 158 29.40 -0.39 24.11
#